data_85df1b9e3720ee8ce2f93a328d0c66ff
#
_entry.id   85df1b9e3720ee8ce2f93a328d0c66ff
#
_cell.length_a   1.000
_cell.length_b   1.000
_cell.length_c   1.000
_cell.angle_alpha   90.00
_cell.angle_beta   90.00
_cell.angle_gamma   90.00
#
_symmetry.space_group_name_H-M   'P 1'
#
loop_
_entity.id
_entity.type
_entity.pdbx_description
1 polymer ?
#
loop_
_entity_poly.entity_id
_entity_poly.type
_entity_poly.pdbx_seq_one_letter_code
_entity_poly.pdbx_strand_id
1 'polypeptide(L)'
;ISLGHGGIIVLMVYAFGHISGAHINPAVTIPMMITKKIDVKNGIGYILFQIMGAIVATLSLQALFPEIGKKVFWGAHGGPSELIGNSMISGLVVEIILTFFLVVVIYMVAVHTKAPKQIYGGAIGGMVFLLHLVGVPLTGASMNPARSFSPAVVSGDAGLWEVQWLYWVGPIIGGIIAGVVMNYLYVKPAEKEA
;
A
#
# COMPACT_ATOMS: atom_id res chain seq x y z
N ILE A 1 9.09 6.40 11.52
CA ILE A 1 8.17 6.20 10.39
C ILE A 1 7.88 4.71 10.23
N SER A 2 8.87 3.87 9.92
CA SER A 2 8.69 2.46 9.54
C SER A 2 7.95 1.62 10.58
N LEU A 3 8.32 1.71 11.87
CA LEU A 3 7.66 0.99 12.95
C LEU A 3 6.18 1.40 13.09
N GLY A 4 5.89 2.70 12.96
CA GLY A 4 4.51 3.19 13.02
C GLY A 4 3.64 2.65 11.90
N HIS A 5 4.15 2.65 10.65
CA HIS A 5 3.43 2.10 9.51
C HIS A 5 3.24 0.58 9.63
N GLY A 6 4.31 -0.16 9.91
CA GLY A 6 4.20 -1.61 10.08
C GLY A 6 3.30 -2.01 11.24
N GLY A 7 3.47 -1.36 12.39
CA GLY A 7 2.70 -1.65 13.60
C GLY A 7 1.20 -1.39 13.45
N ILE A 8 0.81 -0.27 12.84
CA ILE A 8 -0.61 -0.01 12.61
C ILE A 8 -1.22 -1.02 11.63
N ILE A 9 -0.48 -1.46 10.61
CA ILE A 9 -0.96 -2.50 9.70
C ILE A 9 -1.16 -3.83 10.45
N VAL A 10 -0.23 -4.23 11.34
CA VAL A 10 -0.43 -5.43 12.19
C VAL A 10 -1.77 -5.35 12.92
N LEU A 11 -2.00 -4.23 13.62
CA LEU A 11 -3.20 -4.04 14.43
C LEU A 11 -4.48 -4.01 13.58
N MET A 12 -4.48 -3.26 12.48
CA MET A 12 -5.64 -3.15 11.60
C MET A 12 -5.98 -4.47 10.89
N VAL A 13 -4.97 -5.23 10.48
CA VAL A 13 -5.19 -6.53 9.84
C VAL A 13 -5.74 -7.54 10.85
N TYR A 14 -5.28 -7.57 12.08
CA TYR A 14 -5.88 -8.43 13.12
C TYR A 14 -7.29 -7.96 13.52
N ALA A 15 -7.52 -6.64 13.62
CA ALA A 15 -8.82 -6.11 14.04
C ALA A 15 -9.91 -6.27 12.98
N PHE A 16 -9.59 -6.07 11.70
CA PHE A 16 -10.58 -5.98 10.63
C PHE A 16 -10.41 -7.01 9.51
N GLY A 17 -9.35 -7.80 9.53
CA GLY A 17 -9.09 -8.79 8.48
C GLY A 17 -10.21 -9.81 8.33
N HIS A 18 -10.82 -10.24 9.43
CA HIS A 18 -11.95 -11.19 9.44
C HIS A 18 -13.27 -10.56 8.98
N ILE A 19 -13.37 -9.22 8.91
CA ILE A 19 -14.58 -8.49 8.48
C ILE A 19 -14.49 -8.12 7.00
N SER A 20 -13.37 -7.49 6.59
CA SER A 20 -13.22 -6.88 5.27
C SER A 20 -11.98 -7.34 4.49
N GLY A 21 -11.20 -8.24 5.05
CA GLY A 21 -9.87 -8.57 4.52
C GLY A 21 -8.81 -7.49 4.80
N ALA A 22 -9.19 -6.34 5.39
CA ALA A 22 -8.33 -5.21 5.74
C ALA A 22 -7.36 -4.81 4.62
N HIS A 23 -7.85 -4.67 3.38
CA HIS A 23 -6.99 -4.31 2.25
C HIS A 23 -6.30 -2.96 2.44
N ILE A 24 -7.02 -1.93 2.90
CA ILE A 24 -6.56 -0.57 3.25
C ILE A 24 -5.73 0.11 2.15
N ASN A 25 -5.70 -0.45 0.94
CA ASN A 25 -4.75 -0.10 -0.11
C ASN A 25 -5.29 -0.45 -1.49
N PRO A 26 -5.43 0.52 -2.43
CA PRO A 26 -5.82 0.23 -3.80
C PRO A 26 -4.88 -0.74 -4.54
N ALA A 27 -3.56 -0.66 -4.30
CA ALA A 27 -2.58 -1.56 -4.92
C ALA A 27 -2.65 -3.01 -4.39
N VAL A 28 -3.39 -3.25 -3.30
CA VAL A 28 -3.77 -4.59 -2.82
C VAL A 28 -5.13 -5.00 -3.40
N THR A 29 -6.08 -4.08 -3.42
CA THR A 29 -7.45 -4.37 -3.87
C THR A 29 -7.52 -4.70 -5.36
N ILE A 30 -6.77 -3.98 -6.20
CA ILE A 30 -6.77 -4.19 -7.66
C ILE A 30 -6.32 -5.61 -8.03
N PRO A 31 -5.17 -6.15 -7.58
CA PRO A 31 -4.80 -7.53 -7.87
C PRO A 31 -5.81 -8.56 -7.30
N MET A 32 -6.43 -8.29 -6.16
CA MET A 32 -7.50 -9.15 -5.64
C MET A 32 -8.72 -9.21 -6.56
N MET A 33 -9.11 -8.08 -7.20
CA MET A 33 -10.15 -8.07 -8.24
C MET A 33 -9.72 -8.87 -9.48
N ILE A 34 -8.50 -8.64 -9.98
CA ILE A 34 -7.97 -9.32 -11.17
C ILE A 34 -7.92 -10.83 -10.96
N THR A 35 -7.52 -11.28 -9.78
CA THR A 35 -7.43 -12.71 -9.44
C THR A 35 -8.75 -13.30 -8.93
N LYS A 36 -9.83 -12.52 -8.94
CA LYS A 36 -11.20 -12.92 -8.52
C LYS A 36 -11.28 -13.33 -7.04
N LYS A 37 -10.48 -12.75 -6.17
CA LYS A 37 -10.56 -12.93 -4.70
C LYS A 37 -11.54 -11.97 -4.05
N ILE A 38 -11.91 -10.90 -4.75
CA ILE A 38 -13.02 -10.01 -4.45
C ILE A 38 -13.74 -9.70 -5.77
N ASP A 39 -15.05 -9.52 -5.75
CA ASP A 39 -15.79 -9.07 -6.93
C ASP A 39 -15.51 -7.60 -7.25
N VAL A 40 -15.70 -7.21 -8.51
CA VAL A 40 -15.33 -5.86 -9.00
C VAL A 40 -16.14 -4.76 -8.30
N LYS A 41 -17.43 -5.01 -8.02
CA LYS A 41 -18.31 -4.02 -7.37
C LYS A 41 -17.82 -3.69 -5.97
N ASN A 42 -17.53 -4.71 -5.17
CA ASN A 42 -16.99 -4.54 -3.82
C ASN A 42 -15.57 -3.95 -3.88
N GLY A 43 -14.73 -4.38 -4.82
CA GLY A 43 -13.39 -3.84 -4.99
C GLY A 43 -13.37 -2.35 -5.31
N ILE A 44 -14.25 -1.88 -6.18
CA ILE A 44 -14.42 -0.44 -6.45
C ILE A 44 -14.89 0.29 -5.19
N GLY A 45 -15.86 -0.26 -4.47
CA GLY A 45 -16.31 0.27 -3.20
C GLY A 45 -15.17 0.41 -2.19
N TYR A 46 -14.32 -0.62 -2.08
CA TYR A 46 -13.14 -0.58 -1.21
C TYR A 46 -12.20 0.56 -1.58
N ILE A 47 -11.87 0.72 -2.86
CA ILE A 47 -10.96 1.78 -3.32
C ILE A 47 -11.53 3.16 -2.99
N LEU A 48 -12.83 3.38 -3.22
CA LEU A 48 -13.48 4.65 -2.88
C LEU A 48 -13.38 4.94 -1.37
N PHE A 49 -13.72 3.98 -0.52
CA PHE A 49 -13.62 4.16 0.93
C PHE A 49 -12.18 4.26 1.44
N GLN A 50 -11.22 3.62 0.80
CA GLN A 50 -9.80 3.78 1.09
C GLN A 50 -9.32 5.21 0.83
N ILE A 51 -9.69 5.78 -0.31
CA ILE A 51 -9.37 7.17 -0.66
C ILE A 51 -10.06 8.15 0.29
N MET A 52 -11.37 7.97 0.52
CA MET A 52 -12.12 8.82 1.44
C MET A 52 -11.57 8.77 2.87
N GLY A 53 -11.29 7.57 3.38
CA GLY A 53 -10.70 7.39 4.72
C GLY A 53 -9.32 8.03 4.85
N ALA A 54 -8.49 7.92 3.80
CA ALA A 54 -7.18 8.58 3.77
C ALA A 54 -7.32 10.11 3.80
N ILE A 55 -8.28 10.68 3.03
CA ILE A 55 -8.55 12.13 3.05
C ILE A 55 -9.01 12.58 4.45
N VAL A 56 -9.95 11.88 5.06
CA VAL A 56 -10.40 12.18 6.43
C VAL A 56 -9.24 12.12 7.42
N ALA A 57 -8.37 11.11 7.32
CA ALA A 57 -7.19 11.00 8.17
C ALA A 57 -6.23 12.19 8.00
N THR A 58 -5.95 12.62 6.76
CA THR A 58 -5.08 13.77 6.52
C THR A 58 -5.71 15.09 6.97
N LEU A 59 -7.01 15.28 6.77
CA LEU A 59 -7.74 16.44 7.31
C LEU A 59 -7.69 16.47 8.85
N SER A 60 -7.77 15.31 9.49
CA SER A 60 -7.60 15.20 10.93
C SER A 60 -6.18 15.60 11.37
N LEU A 61 -5.15 15.17 10.62
CA LEU A 61 -3.78 15.62 10.87
C LEU A 61 -3.61 17.12 10.67
N GLN A 62 -4.26 17.68 9.65
CA GLN A 62 -4.25 19.13 9.38
C GLN A 62 -4.88 19.90 10.55
N ALA A 63 -5.99 19.43 11.07
CA ALA A 63 -6.66 20.07 12.20
C ALA A 63 -5.86 19.97 13.50
N LEU A 64 -5.21 18.81 13.76
CA LEU A 64 -4.46 18.58 15.00
C LEU A 64 -3.05 19.19 14.97
N PHE A 65 -2.42 19.24 13.78
CA PHE A 65 -1.03 19.65 13.60
C PHE A 65 -0.89 20.68 12.47
N PRO A 66 -1.54 21.85 12.55
CA PRO A 66 -1.56 22.81 11.43
C PRO A 66 -0.17 23.31 11.05
N GLU A 67 0.65 23.69 12.03
CA GLU A 67 1.96 24.31 11.76
C GLU A 67 3.05 23.29 11.41
N ILE A 68 3.19 22.24 12.20
CA ILE A 68 4.23 21.23 11.94
C ILE A 68 3.86 20.33 10.77
N GLY A 69 2.58 20.02 10.61
CA GLY A 69 2.10 19.23 9.48
C GLY A 69 2.35 19.93 8.14
N LYS A 70 2.14 21.24 8.08
CA LYS A 70 2.40 22.04 6.88
C LYS A 70 3.87 21.95 6.42
N LYS A 71 4.84 21.93 7.35
CA LYS A 71 6.26 21.83 7.03
C LYS A 71 6.65 20.50 6.36
N VAL A 72 5.87 19.45 6.56
CA VAL A 72 6.08 18.11 6.02
C VAL A 72 4.91 17.67 5.13
N PHE A 73 4.09 18.62 4.67
CA PHE A 73 2.91 18.36 3.82
C PHE A 73 2.06 17.20 4.33
N TRP A 74 1.89 17.10 5.67
CA TRP A 74 1.17 16.02 6.37
C TRP A 74 1.55 14.62 5.92
N GLY A 75 2.82 14.45 5.51
CA GLY A 75 3.38 13.16 5.12
C GLY A 75 3.22 12.83 3.64
N ALA A 76 3.05 13.84 2.78
CA ALA A 76 3.07 13.65 1.33
C ALA A 76 4.44 13.14 0.84
N HIS A 77 4.41 12.52 -0.32
CA HIS A 77 5.61 12.08 -1.03
C HIS A 77 6.07 13.15 -2.02
N GLY A 78 7.31 13.57 -1.90
CA GLY A 78 7.93 14.60 -2.75
C GLY A 78 8.68 14.07 -3.97
N GLY A 79 8.56 12.78 -4.27
CA GLY A 79 9.27 12.16 -5.39
C GLY A 79 10.52 11.36 -4.98
N PRO A 80 11.29 10.90 -5.97
CA PRO A 80 12.54 10.18 -5.76
C PRO A 80 13.61 11.07 -5.12
N SER A 81 14.41 10.49 -4.24
CA SER A 81 15.47 11.21 -3.54
C SER A 81 16.78 11.31 -4.35
N GLU A 82 17.71 12.14 -3.86
CA GLU A 82 19.08 12.23 -4.40
C GLU A 82 19.83 10.91 -4.36
N LEU A 83 19.52 10.01 -3.42
CA LEU A 83 20.16 8.69 -3.32
C LEU A 83 19.94 7.83 -4.57
N ILE A 84 18.89 8.11 -5.32
CA ILE A 84 18.60 7.45 -6.61
C ILE A 84 18.61 8.45 -7.76
N GLY A 85 19.37 9.54 -7.58
CA GLY A 85 19.59 10.58 -8.59
C GLY A 85 18.37 11.40 -8.96
N ASN A 86 17.39 11.53 -8.07
CA ASN A 86 16.08 12.17 -8.33
C ASN A 86 15.36 11.60 -9.58
N SER A 87 15.73 10.39 -9.99
CA SER A 87 15.24 9.76 -11.22
C SER A 87 13.83 9.22 -11.03
N MET A 88 12.87 9.74 -11.80
CA MET A 88 11.49 9.24 -11.81
C MET A 88 11.39 7.78 -12.23
N ILE A 89 12.24 7.33 -13.15
CA ILE A 89 12.30 5.92 -13.57
C ILE A 89 12.80 5.04 -12.42
N SER A 90 13.88 5.46 -11.74
CA SER A 90 14.38 4.74 -10.57
C SER A 90 13.34 4.69 -9.46
N GLY A 91 12.67 5.80 -9.19
CA GLY A 91 11.56 5.86 -8.21
C GLY A 91 10.40 4.93 -8.58
N LEU A 92 10.02 4.89 -9.85
CA LEU A 92 8.98 3.97 -10.35
C LEU A 92 9.37 2.51 -10.11
N VAL A 93 10.61 2.14 -10.44
CA VAL A 93 11.10 0.77 -10.22
C VAL A 93 11.13 0.42 -8.73
N VAL A 94 11.55 1.34 -7.87
CA VAL A 94 11.53 1.15 -6.41
C VAL A 94 10.11 0.87 -5.93
N GLU A 95 9.12 1.71 -6.29
CA GLU A 95 7.73 1.51 -5.86
C GLU A 95 7.12 0.21 -6.40
N ILE A 96 7.48 -0.20 -7.63
CA ILE A 96 7.10 -1.51 -8.18
C ILE A 96 7.65 -2.64 -7.30
N ILE A 97 8.94 -2.61 -6.98
CA ILE A 97 9.61 -3.65 -6.18
C ILE A 97 9.03 -3.72 -4.76
N LEU A 98 8.90 -2.58 -4.09
CA LEU A 98 8.35 -2.53 -2.74
C LEU A 98 6.94 -3.12 -2.70
N THR A 99 6.07 -2.71 -3.61
CA THR A 99 4.68 -3.18 -3.63
C THR A 99 4.59 -4.64 -4.09
N PHE A 100 5.45 -5.06 -5.00
CA PHE A 100 5.54 -6.47 -5.39
C PHE A 100 5.78 -7.36 -4.16
N PHE A 101 6.80 -7.09 -3.35
CA PHE A 101 7.09 -7.90 -2.17
C PHE A 101 5.99 -7.81 -1.10
N LEU A 102 5.38 -6.65 -0.91
CA LEU A 102 4.23 -6.51 -0.01
C LEU A 102 3.09 -7.47 -0.43
N VAL A 103 2.72 -7.44 -1.71
CA VAL A 103 1.59 -8.24 -2.23
C VAL A 103 1.95 -9.73 -2.28
N VAL A 104 3.22 -10.10 -2.54
CA VAL A 104 3.68 -11.49 -2.41
C VAL A 104 3.38 -12.01 -1.00
N VAL A 105 3.77 -11.28 0.05
CA VAL A 105 3.49 -11.71 1.43
C VAL A 105 1.99 -11.81 1.67
N ILE A 106 1.19 -10.81 1.25
CA ILE A 106 -0.27 -10.84 1.43
C ILE A 106 -0.87 -12.10 0.82
N TYR A 107 -0.52 -12.43 -0.44
CA TYR A 107 -1.06 -13.63 -1.10
C TYR A 107 -0.65 -14.91 -0.39
N MET A 108 0.60 -14.99 0.06
CA MET A 108 1.12 -16.22 0.67
C MET A 108 0.65 -16.45 2.10
N VAL A 109 0.34 -15.40 2.88
CA VAL A 109 -0.08 -15.57 4.28
C VAL A 109 -1.59 -15.36 4.50
N ALA A 110 -2.27 -14.57 3.67
CA ALA A 110 -3.69 -14.27 3.87
C ALA A 110 -4.60 -14.95 2.85
N VAL A 111 -4.14 -15.15 1.60
CA VAL A 111 -4.95 -15.73 0.51
C VAL A 111 -4.72 -17.23 0.36
N HIS A 112 -3.50 -17.71 0.53
CA HIS A 112 -3.14 -19.11 0.36
C HIS A 112 -3.86 -19.99 1.38
N THR A 113 -4.53 -21.07 0.94
CA THR A 113 -5.40 -21.93 1.78
C THR A 113 -4.64 -22.65 2.89
N LYS A 114 -3.39 -23.04 2.65
CA LYS A 114 -2.53 -23.78 3.59
C LYS A 114 -1.73 -22.84 4.53
N ALA A 115 -1.88 -21.53 4.41
CA ALA A 115 -1.14 -20.59 5.27
C ALA A 115 -1.68 -20.59 6.71
N PRO A 116 -0.81 -20.50 7.72
CA PRO A 116 -1.23 -20.40 9.11
C PRO A 116 -1.86 -19.00 9.35
N LYS A 117 -3.19 -19.00 9.53
CA LYS A 117 -3.97 -17.76 9.61
C LYS A 117 -3.67 -16.91 10.84
N GLN A 118 -3.03 -17.48 11.86
CA GLN A 118 -2.70 -16.76 13.11
C GLN A 118 -1.60 -15.71 12.93
N ILE A 119 -0.74 -15.86 11.92
CA ILE A 119 0.45 -15.00 11.75
C ILE A 119 0.28 -13.91 10.69
N TYR A 120 -0.82 -13.91 9.90
CA TYR A 120 -0.92 -13.08 8.70
C TYR A 120 -0.78 -11.58 8.98
N GLY A 121 -1.39 -11.06 10.07
CA GLY A 121 -1.25 -9.65 10.45
C GLY A 121 0.19 -9.27 10.79
N GLY A 122 0.88 -10.11 11.57
CA GLY A 122 2.29 -9.90 11.91
C GLY A 122 3.21 -9.95 10.69
N ALA A 123 2.98 -10.90 9.79
CA ALA A 123 3.78 -11.05 8.57
C ALA A 123 3.58 -9.85 7.61
N ILE A 124 2.33 -9.41 7.38
CA ILE A 124 2.04 -8.28 6.49
C ILE A 124 2.58 -6.98 7.06
N GLY A 125 2.30 -6.68 8.33
CA GLY A 125 2.80 -5.45 8.96
C GLY A 125 4.32 -5.47 9.16
N GLY A 126 4.92 -6.64 9.44
CA GLY A 126 6.37 -6.83 9.47
C GLY A 126 7.02 -6.56 8.11
N MET A 127 6.39 -7.02 7.01
CA MET A 127 6.86 -6.68 5.66
C MET A 127 6.74 -5.18 5.39
N VAL A 128 5.63 -4.53 5.74
CA VAL A 128 5.49 -3.07 5.62
C VAL A 128 6.60 -2.35 6.38
N PHE A 129 6.90 -2.78 7.61
CA PHE A 129 8.01 -2.22 8.41
C PHE A 129 9.36 -2.31 7.68
N LEU A 130 9.71 -3.50 7.19
CA LEU A 130 10.99 -3.73 6.49
C LEU A 130 11.07 -2.93 5.18
N LEU A 131 10.01 -2.92 4.39
CA LEU A 131 9.97 -2.18 3.14
C LEU A 131 10.05 -0.65 3.36
N HIS A 132 9.50 -0.14 4.45
CA HIS A 132 9.68 1.28 4.82
C HIS A 132 11.11 1.60 5.26
N LEU A 133 11.82 0.68 5.93
CA LEU A 133 13.23 0.90 6.26
C LEU A 133 14.10 1.12 5.01
N VAL A 134 13.80 0.39 3.94
CA VAL A 134 14.53 0.49 2.67
C VAL A 134 13.99 1.64 1.81
N GLY A 135 12.67 1.75 1.70
CA GLY A 135 12.03 2.62 0.70
C GLY A 135 11.89 4.08 1.13
N VAL A 136 11.76 4.37 2.44
CA VAL A 136 11.59 5.75 2.91
C VAL A 136 12.71 6.68 2.46
N PRO A 137 14.00 6.32 2.57
CA PRO A 137 15.08 7.18 2.08
C PRO A 137 15.15 7.29 0.54
N LEU A 138 14.47 6.43 -0.22
CA LEU A 138 14.52 6.40 -1.69
C LEU A 138 13.37 7.17 -2.33
N THR A 139 12.13 6.89 -1.93
CA THR A 139 10.89 7.43 -2.52
C THR A 139 9.88 7.93 -1.49
N GLY A 140 10.17 7.77 -0.21
CA GLY A 140 9.18 7.92 0.85
C GLY A 140 8.39 6.64 1.13
N ALA A 141 8.54 5.58 0.33
CA ALA A 141 7.88 4.29 0.44
C ALA A 141 6.35 4.38 0.45
N SER A 142 5.76 4.61 -0.71
CA SER A 142 4.30 4.68 -0.83
C SER A 142 3.64 3.32 -0.64
N MET A 143 3.89 2.41 -1.59
CA MET A 143 3.22 1.12 -1.72
C MET A 143 1.68 1.18 -1.69
N ASN A 144 1.11 2.39 -1.63
CA ASN A 144 -0.33 2.60 -1.40
C ASN A 144 -0.79 3.92 -2.05
N PRO A 145 -1.51 3.86 -3.18
CA PRO A 145 -2.02 5.06 -3.85
C PRO A 145 -2.87 5.98 -2.97
N ALA A 146 -3.77 5.43 -2.15
CA ALA A 146 -4.63 6.24 -1.29
C ALA A 146 -3.84 6.99 -0.22
N ARG A 147 -2.80 6.36 0.34
CA ARG A 147 -1.88 6.94 1.31
C ARG A 147 -1.08 8.10 0.73
N SER A 148 -0.70 8.03 -0.56
CA SER A 148 0.06 9.11 -1.21
C SER A 148 -0.82 10.23 -1.73
N PHE A 149 -1.99 9.89 -2.24
CA PHE A 149 -2.94 10.82 -2.82
C PHE A 149 -3.50 11.82 -1.79
N SER A 150 -3.89 11.32 -0.63
CA SER A 150 -4.58 12.12 0.38
C SER A 150 -3.78 13.34 0.87
N PRO A 151 -2.49 13.22 1.27
CA PRO A 151 -1.73 14.41 1.69
C PRO A 151 -1.47 15.38 0.54
N ALA A 152 -1.32 14.90 -0.70
CA ALA A 152 -1.17 15.76 -1.86
C ALA A 152 -2.43 16.61 -2.10
N VAL A 153 -3.63 16.01 -1.99
CA VAL A 153 -4.91 16.73 -2.09
C VAL A 153 -5.05 17.78 -0.99
N VAL A 154 -4.82 17.39 0.26
CA VAL A 154 -5.07 18.26 1.41
C VAL A 154 -4.04 19.39 1.51
N SER A 155 -2.79 19.15 1.10
CA SER A 155 -1.75 20.18 1.09
C SER A 155 -1.99 21.25 0.02
N GLY A 156 -2.58 20.88 -1.11
CA GLY A 156 -2.79 21.77 -2.26
C GLY A 156 -1.49 22.20 -2.95
N ASP A 157 -0.35 21.60 -2.64
CA ASP A 157 0.93 21.96 -3.23
C ASP A 157 1.05 21.39 -4.66
N ALA A 158 1.33 22.28 -5.61
CA ALA A 158 1.41 21.93 -7.03
C ALA A 158 2.56 20.96 -7.35
N GLY A 159 3.71 21.10 -6.67
CA GLY A 159 4.88 20.25 -6.90
C GLY A 159 4.64 18.79 -6.53
N LEU A 160 3.75 18.54 -5.55
CA LEU A 160 3.38 17.17 -5.18
C LEU A 160 2.57 16.46 -6.27
N TRP A 161 1.83 17.20 -7.09
CA TRP A 161 1.04 16.62 -8.18
C TRP A 161 1.89 16.14 -9.35
N GLU A 162 3.04 16.77 -9.59
CA GLU A 162 3.96 16.37 -10.66
C GLU A 162 4.50 14.95 -10.46
N VAL A 163 4.59 14.51 -9.20
CA VAL A 163 5.15 13.19 -8.83
C VAL A 163 4.09 12.16 -8.46
N GLN A 164 2.80 12.54 -8.33
CA GLN A 164 1.74 11.65 -7.85
C GLN A 164 1.53 10.41 -8.73
N TRP A 165 1.67 10.54 -10.05
CA TRP A 165 1.51 9.42 -10.97
C TRP A 165 2.43 8.24 -10.61
N LEU A 166 3.64 8.51 -10.13
CA LEU A 166 4.62 7.50 -9.72
C LEU A 166 4.05 6.61 -8.60
N TYR A 167 3.40 7.21 -7.62
CA TYR A 167 2.82 6.54 -6.45
C TYR A 167 1.47 5.86 -6.72
N TRP A 168 0.95 6.00 -7.93
CA TRP A 168 -0.17 5.21 -8.43
C TRP A 168 0.33 4.08 -9.32
N VAL A 169 1.09 4.42 -10.34
CA VAL A 169 1.53 3.47 -11.38
C VAL A 169 2.46 2.41 -10.80
N GLY A 170 3.48 2.82 -10.04
CA GLY A 170 4.44 1.89 -9.45
C GLY A 170 3.79 0.84 -8.55
N PRO A 171 3.07 1.26 -7.50
CA PRO A 171 2.38 0.32 -6.61
C PRO A 171 1.37 -0.58 -7.31
N ILE A 172 0.57 -0.05 -8.24
CA ILE A 172 -0.42 -0.84 -8.97
C ILE A 172 0.25 -1.90 -9.83
N ILE A 173 1.28 -1.55 -10.59
CA ILE A 173 2.03 -2.51 -11.42
C ILE A 173 2.66 -3.60 -10.53
N GLY A 174 3.38 -3.22 -9.48
CA GLY A 174 4.00 -4.16 -8.56
C GLY A 174 2.99 -5.11 -7.92
N GLY A 175 1.85 -4.57 -7.48
CA GLY A 175 0.75 -5.35 -6.92
C GLY A 175 0.13 -6.33 -7.91
N ILE A 176 -0.13 -5.90 -9.15
CA ILE A 176 -0.70 -6.77 -10.19
C ILE A 176 0.26 -7.92 -10.53
N ILE A 177 1.53 -7.63 -10.77
CA ILE A 177 2.52 -8.66 -11.09
C ILE A 177 2.58 -9.69 -9.96
N ALA A 178 2.73 -9.25 -8.70
CA ALA A 178 2.79 -10.15 -7.56
C ALA A 178 1.50 -10.97 -7.40
N GLY A 179 0.34 -10.31 -7.43
CA GLY A 179 -0.94 -10.99 -7.24
C GLY A 179 -1.22 -12.03 -8.33
N VAL A 180 -0.95 -11.70 -9.59
CA VAL A 180 -1.13 -12.64 -10.70
C VAL A 180 -0.16 -13.82 -10.58
N VAL A 181 1.14 -13.55 -10.36
CA VAL A 181 2.17 -14.61 -10.23
C VAL A 181 1.87 -15.52 -9.04
N MET A 182 1.63 -14.96 -7.85
CA MET A 182 1.37 -15.77 -6.66
C MET A 182 0.05 -16.56 -6.76
N ASN A 183 -0.98 -15.95 -7.32
CA ASN A 183 -2.25 -16.65 -7.52
C ASN A 183 -2.12 -17.82 -8.49
N TYR A 184 -1.40 -17.62 -9.61
CA TYR A 184 -1.26 -18.66 -10.63
C TYR A 184 -0.36 -19.81 -10.17
N LEU A 185 0.79 -19.49 -9.56
CA LEU A 185 1.79 -20.49 -9.21
C LEU A 185 1.49 -21.24 -7.90
N TYR A 186 0.83 -20.59 -6.93
CA TYR A 186 0.71 -21.14 -5.58
C TYR A 186 -0.73 -21.24 -5.08
N VAL A 187 -1.54 -20.17 -5.20
CA VAL A 187 -2.86 -20.14 -4.58
C VAL A 187 -3.85 -21.06 -5.30
N LYS A 188 -4.02 -20.91 -6.63
CA LYS A 188 -4.92 -21.77 -7.40
C LYS A 188 -4.58 -23.27 -7.36
N PRO A 189 -3.32 -23.69 -7.43
CA PRO A 189 -2.99 -25.10 -7.22
C PRO A 189 -3.41 -25.60 -5.84
N ALA A 190 -3.14 -24.83 -4.78
CA ALA A 190 -3.51 -25.21 -3.42
C ALA A 190 -5.05 -25.26 -3.19
N GLU A 191 -5.82 -24.42 -3.88
CA GLU A 191 -7.30 -24.46 -3.85
C GLU A 191 -7.88 -25.71 -4.51
N LYS A 192 -7.17 -26.33 -5.45
CA LYS A 192 -7.61 -27.57 -6.11
C LYS A 192 -7.30 -28.82 -5.29
N GLU A 193 -6.36 -28.73 -4.35
CA GLU A 193 -5.92 -29.81 -3.48
C GLU A 193 -6.65 -29.80 -2.12
N ALA A 194 -7.43 -28.76 -1.81
CA ALA A 194 -8.17 -28.56 -0.58
C ALA A 194 -9.63 -28.99 -0.72
#